data_074459aa23ca760d028aa4853db34f36
#
_entry.id   074459aa23ca760d028aa4853db34f36
#
_cell.length_a   1.000
_cell.length_b   1.000
_cell.length_c   1.000
_cell.angle_alpha   90.00
_cell.angle_beta   90.00
_cell.angle_gamma   90.00
#
_symmetry.space_group_name_H-M   'P 1'
#
loop_
_entity.id
_entity.type
_entity.pdbx_description
1 polymer ?
#
loop_
_entity_poly.entity_id
_entity_poly.type
_entity_poly.pdbx_seq_one_letter_code
_entity_poly.pdbx_strand_id
1 'polypeptide(L)'
;SMGLTPLEGLVMGTRSGDMDPAIIPYIMNNTGLSAKEMDTALNKKSGLVGICGMSDRRDVANAAAQGDKKAQLGVDMECHRIKKYIGSYAALLGRVDAVVFTAGVGEMSTLVRKGSISGLENFGIKLDEHKNEICLCRNAEFEISSDDSPVKIFVIPTDEELVITEDAVALMNGSYDIHTNFHYSFEDPSYVNKARARGLVKNLEKKPELKNIIALPKK
;
A
#
# COMPACT_ATOMS: atom_id res chain seq x y z
N SER A 1 5.57 8.57 -2.14
CA SER A 1 5.85 9.30 -0.92
C SER A 1 7.14 8.82 -0.25
N MET A 2 8.21 8.71 -1.01
CA MET A 2 9.58 8.57 -0.49
C MET A 2 10.41 9.66 -1.15
N GLY A 3 11.31 10.28 -0.37
CA GLY A 3 12.27 11.25 -0.88
C GLY A 3 13.65 10.62 -1.08
N LEU A 4 14.70 11.29 -0.61
CA LEU A 4 16.05 10.73 -0.62
C LEU A 4 16.15 9.44 0.21
N THR A 5 15.33 9.31 1.25
CA THR A 5 15.26 8.14 2.11
C THR A 5 13.81 7.68 2.28
N PRO A 6 13.60 6.42 2.73
CA PRO A 6 12.26 5.93 3.06
C PRO A 6 11.62 6.57 4.31
N LEU A 7 12.27 7.50 4.98
CA LEU A 7 11.70 8.24 6.11
C LEU A 7 10.70 9.31 5.68
N GLU A 8 10.85 9.88 4.47
CA GLU A 8 9.84 10.78 3.94
C GLU A 8 8.59 10.01 3.52
N GLY A 9 7.43 10.47 3.97
CA GLY A 9 6.15 9.95 3.52
C GLY A 9 5.34 9.25 4.59
N LEU A 10 4.92 8.02 4.30
CA LEU A 10 3.97 7.28 5.13
C LEU A 10 4.60 6.76 6.43
N VAL A 11 3.78 6.69 7.48
CA VAL A 11 4.09 5.92 8.69
C VAL A 11 4.17 4.45 8.30
N MET A 12 5.22 3.77 8.73
CA MET A 12 5.45 2.35 8.40
C MET A 12 5.53 1.51 9.70
N GLY A 13 5.81 0.21 9.57
CA GLY A 13 5.95 -0.69 10.73
C GLY A 13 6.97 -0.19 11.75
N THR A 14 8.14 0.29 11.30
CA THR A 14 9.24 0.76 12.17
C THR A 14 9.73 2.16 11.85
N ARG A 15 9.32 2.78 10.74
CA ARG A 15 9.76 4.11 10.27
C ARG A 15 8.73 5.16 10.60
N SER A 16 9.22 6.36 10.98
CA SER A 16 8.38 7.46 11.44
C SER A 16 7.45 8.05 10.37
N GLY A 17 7.88 8.06 9.12
CA GLY A 17 7.26 8.91 8.10
C GLY A 17 7.55 10.39 8.34
N ASP A 18 6.80 11.25 7.64
CA ASP A 18 6.96 12.71 7.75
C ASP A 18 6.78 13.21 9.17
N MET A 19 7.60 14.16 9.53
CA MET A 19 7.54 14.88 10.80
C MET A 19 8.05 16.30 10.64
N ASP A 20 7.84 17.13 11.65
CA ASP A 20 8.50 18.41 11.74
C ASP A 20 10.03 18.19 11.88
N PRO A 21 10.86 18.71 10.97
CA PRO A 21 12.31 18.50 11.01
C PRO A 21 12.97 19.07 12.28
N ALA A 22 12.36 20.06 12.95
CA ALA A 22 12.86 20.62 14.20
C ALA A 22 12.78 19.66 15.39
N ILE A 23 11.95 18.62 15.32
CA ILE A 23 11.85 17.58 16.35
C ILE A 23 13.21 16.85 16.51
N ILE A 24 13.94 16.64 15.41
CA ILE A 24 15.21 15.91 15.41
C ILE A 24 16.25 16.61 16.29
N PRO A 25 16.66 17.85 16.01
CA PRO A 25 17.63 18.56 16.86
C PRO A 25 17.09 18.81 18.26
N TYR A 26 15.77 19.03 18.42
CA TYR A 26 15.17 19.18 19.75
C TYR A 26 15.40 17.94 20.61
N ILE A 27 15.10 16.75 20.10
CA ILE A 27 15.34 15.50 20.84
C ILE A 27 16.81 15.30 21.12
N MET A 28 17.69 15.47 20.13
CA MET A 28 19.13 15.28 20.29
C MET A 28 19.72 16.20 21.39
N ASN A 29 19.31 17.46 21.39
CA ASN A 29 19.78 18.43 22.38
C ASN A 29 19.28 18.14 23.81
N ASN A 30 18.10 17.57 23.96
CA ASN A 30 17.51 17.29 25.27
C ASN A 30 17.83 15.89 25.81
N THR A 31 18.26 14.95 24.94
CA THR A 31 18.53 13.55 25.33
C THR A 31 20.00 13.16 25.20
N GLY A 32 20.79 13.95 24.50
CA GLY A 32 22.19 13.63 24.18
C GLY A 32 22.37 12.54 23.12
N LEU A 33 21.31 12.12 22.44
CA LEU A 33 21.39 11.12 21.35
C LEU A 33 22.31 11.61 20.24
N SER A 34 23.22 10.74 19.80
CA SER A 34 24.02 10.96 18.60
C SER A 34 23.16 10.90 17.33
N ALA A 35 23.65 11.45 16.23
CA ALA A 35 22.98 11.37 14.93
C ALA A 35 22.69 9.92 14.50
N LYS A 36 23.59 8.97 14.79
CA LYS A 36 23.42 7.55 14.50
C LYS A 36 22.31 6.91 15.33
N GLU A 37 22.21 7.28 16.59
CA GLU A 37 21.12 6.79 17.47
C GLU A 37 19.79 7.37 17.06
N MET A 38 19.75 8.65 16.67
CA MET A 38 18.57 9.30 16.15
C MET A 38 18.10 8.66 14.81
N ASP A 39 19.02 8.38 13.90
CA ASP A 39 18.72 7.65 12.66
C ASP A 39 18.12 6.26 12.97
N THR A 40 18.70 5.54 13.93
CA THR A 40 18.16 4.25 14.38
C THR A 40 16.77 4.39 14.98
N ALA A 41 16.53 5.44 15.78
CA ALA A 41 15.22 5.69 16.37
C ALA A 41 14.15 5.92 15.29
N LEU A 42 14.45 6.74 14.27
CA LEU A 42 13.52 7.07 13.19
C LEU A 42 13.25 5.88 12.25
N ASN A 43 14.27 5.07 11.97
CA ASN A 43 14.16 3.98 10.99
C ASN A 43 13.67 2.66 11.59
N LYS A 44 13.98 2.36 12.87
CA LYS A 44 13.79 1.03 13.47
C LYS A 44 12.93 1.00 14.72
N LYS A 45 12.72 2.15 15.38
CA LYS A 45 12.02 2.22 16.68
C LYS A 45 10.84 3.19 16.67
N SER A 46 10.49 3.71 15.51
CA SER A 46 9.34 4.60 15.26
C SER A 46 8.20 3.86 14.55
N GLY A 47 7.32 4.60 13.92
CA GLY A 47 6.18 4.02 13.22
C GLY A 47 5.23 3.26 14.13
N LEU A 48 4.62 2.19 13.64
CA LEU A 48 3.67 1.40 14.42
C LEU A 48 4.31 0.81 15.67
N VAL A 49 5.56 0.34 15.60
CA VAL A 49 6.26 -0.19 16.77
C VAL A 49 6.47 0.89 17.84
N GLY A 50 6.73 2.12 17.44
CA GLY A 50 6.85 3.25 18.37
C GLY A 50 5.52 3.67 18.99
N ILE A 51 4.41 3.52 18.26
CA ILE A 51 3.07 3.90 18.70
C ILE A 51 2.44 2.84 19.60
N CYS A 52 2.46 1.57 19.17
CA CYS A 52 1.74 0.49 19.84
C CYS A 52 2.59 -0.74 20.19
N GLY A 53 3.90 -0.70 19.99
CA GLY A 53 4.81 -1.80 20.33
C GLY A 53 4.84 -2.94 19.31
N MET A 54 4.06 -2.87 18.24
CA MET A 54 3.92 -3.91 17.22
C MET A 54 4.27 -3.35 15.84
N SER A 55 5.07 -4.07 15.04
CA SER A 55 5.44 -3.69 13.68
C SER A 55 4.66 -4.47 12.61
N ASP A 56 4.21 -5.68 12.92
CA ASP A 56 3.37 -6.46 11.99
C ASP A 56 1.95 -5.89 11.99
N ARG A 57 1.50 -5.50 10.81
CA ARG A 57 0.22 -4.85 10.62
C ARG A 57 -0.98 -5.74 10.95
N ARG A 58 -0.83 -7.06 10.81
CA ARG A 58 -1.88 -8.03 11.15
C ARG A 58 -2.09 -8.06 12.66
N ASP A 59 -0.99 -8.00 13.42
CA ASP A 59 -1.04 -7.96 14.89
C ASP A 59 -1.65 -6.63 15.36
N VAL A 60 -1.26 -5.50 14.74
CA VAL A 60 -1.85 -4.18 15.02
C VAL A 60 -3.36 -4.17 14.74
N ALA A 61 -3.79 -4.69 13.59
CA ALA A 61 -5.22 -4.74 13.24
C ALA A 61 -6.01 -5.64 14.20
N ASN A 62 -5.46 -6.80 14.58
CA ASN A 62 -6.09 -7.71 15.54
C ASN A 62 -6.20 -7.07 16.93
N ALA A 63 -5.15 -6.41 17.42
CA ALA A 63 -5.16 -5.73 18.70
C ALA A 63 -6.16 -4.57 18.72
N ALA A 64 -6.22 -3.77 17.65
CA ALA A 64 -7.21 -2.70 17.49
C ALA A 64 -8.65 -3.26 17.54
N ALA A 65 -8.92 -4.36 16.83
CA ALA A 65 -10.23 -5.02 16.85
C ALA A 65 -10.60 -5.56 18.23
N GLN A 66 -9.62 -5.86 19.08
CA GLN A 66 -9.80 -6.28 20.48
C GLN A 66 -9.90 -5.10 21.46
N GLY A 67 -9.86 -3.86 20.97
CA GLY A 67 -10.03 -2.65 21.76
C GLY A 67 -8.73 -2.02 22.29
N ASP A 68 -7.55 -2.45 21.83
CA ASP A 68 -6.28 -1.78 22.16
C ASP A 68 -6.25 -0.38 21.54
N LYS A 69 -6.29 0.64 22.40
CA LYS A 69 -6.34 2.05 21.98
C LYS A 69 -5.07 2.52 21.28
N LYS A 70 -3.91 1.97 21.63
CA LYS A 70 -2.64 2.32 20.96
C LYS A 70 -2.56 1.70 19.57
N ALA A 71 -3.01 0.47 19.44
CA ALA A 71 -3.11 -0.18 18.13
C ALA A 71 -4.10 0.56 17.22
N GLN A 72 -5.27 0.96 17.76
CA GLN A 72 -6.23 1.78 17.01
C GLN A 72 -5.62 3.12 16.58
N LEU A 73 -4.90 3.81 17.49
CA LEU A 73 -4.19 5.04 17.15
C LEU A 73 -3.19 4.82 16.01
N GLY A 74 -2.45 3.71 16.03
CA GLY A 74 -1.51 3.34 14.97
C GLY A 74 -2.21 3.21 13.61
N VAL A 75 -3.34 2.52 13.56
CA VAL A 75 -4.18 2.39 12.35
C VAL A 75 -4.68 3.74 11.88
N ASP A 76 -5.21 4.56 12.80
CA ASP A 76 -5.76 5.88 12.47
C ASP A 76 -4.68 6.81 11.90
N MET A 77 -3.50 6.82 12.49
CA MET A 77 -2.37 7.64 12.02
C MET A 77 -1.91 7.22 10.62
N GLU A 78 -1.87 5.92 10.36
CA GLU A 78 -1.51 5.40 9.04
C GLU A 78 -2.56 5.80 7.99
N CYS A 79 -3.84 5.52 8.25
CA CYS A 79 -4.93 5.89 7.36
C CYS A 79 -4.98 7.40 7.11
N HIS A 80 -4.80 8.20 8.16
CA HIS A 80 -4.75 9.66 8.07
C HIS A 80 -3.60 10.14 7.16
N ARG A 81 -2.43 9.55 7.30
CA ARG A 81 -1.28 9.92 6.48
C ARG A 81 -1.50 9.57 5.00
N ILE A 82 -2.02 8.37 4.71
CA ILE A 82 -2.37 7.96 3.34
C ILE A 82 -3.40 8.91 2.75
N LYS A 83 -4.45 9.24 3.51
CA LYS A 83 -5.48 10.20 3.08
C LYS A 83 -4.89 11.57 2.73
N LYS A 84 -3.97 12.09 3.53
CA LYS A 84 -3.27 13.36 3.24
C LYS A 84 -2.54 13.30 1.91
N TYR A 85 -1.83 12.19 1.62
CA TYR A 85 -1.13 12.01 0.35
C TYR A 85 -2.10 11.90 -0.83
N ILE A 86 -3.20 11.15 -0.70
CA ILE A 86 -4.24 11.11 -1.72
C ILE A 86 -4.76 12.52 -2.02
N GLY A 87 -5.10 13.29 -0.97
CA GLY A 87 -5.59 14.66 -1.13
C GLY A 87 -4.57 15.60 -1.79
N SER A 88 -3.29 15.50 -1.41
CA SER A 88 -2.25 16.33 -2.00
C SER A 88 -2.03 16.01 -3.49
N TYR A 89 -2.00 14.74 -3.86
CA TYR A 89 -1.87 14.35 -5.26
C TYR A 89 -3.13 14.66 -6.07
N ALA A 90 -4.31 14.54 -5.50
CA ALA A 90 -5.55 14.97 -6.15
C ALA A 90 -5.51 16.46 -6.50
N ALA A 91 -5.00 17.30 -5.57
CA ALA A 91 -4.84 18.73 -5.82
C ALA A 91 -3.81 19.02 -6.91
N LEU A 92 -2.69 18.29 -6.97
CA LEU A 92 -1.66 18.47 -7.99
C LEU A 92 -2.12 18.01 -9.39
N LEU A 93 -2.88 16.92 -9.46
CA LEU A 93 -3.41 16.38 -10.70
C LEU A 93 -4.56 17.22 -11.25
N GLY A 94 -5.27 17.96 -10.40
CA GLY A 94 -6.48 18.71 -10.77
C GLY A 94 -7.70 17.82 -11.04
N ARG A 95 -7.49 16.62 -11.60
CA ARG A 95 -8.52 15.60 -11.82
C ARG A 95 -7.98 14.23 -11.41
N VAL A 96 -8.81 13.45 -10.77
CA VAL A 96 -8.53 12.06 -10.42
C VAL A 96 -9.51 11.16 -11.16
N ASP A 97 -9.00 10.22 -11.95
CA ASP A 97 -9.83 9.22 -12.63
C ASP A 97 -9.87 7.90 -11.85
N ALA A 98 -8.78 7.57 -11.16
CA ALA A 98 -8.71 6.36 -10.35
C ALA A 98 -7.78 6.50 -9.14
N VAL A 99 -8.09 5.73 -8.08
CA VAL A 99 -7.19 5.44 -6.96
C VAL A 99 -6.83 3.97 -7.03
N VAL A 100 -5.53 3.66 -6.97
CA VAL A 100 -5.04 2.28 -7.03
C VAL A 100 -4.39 1.91 -5.71
N PHE A 101 -4.90 0.85 -5.08
CA PHE A 101 -4.27 0.20 -3.94
C PHE A 101 -3.44 -0.99 -4.42
N THR A 102 -2.20 -1.06 -3.97
CA THR A 102 -1.24 -2.08 -4.39
C THR A 102 -0.28 -2.42 -3.26
N ALA A 103 0.61 -3.38 -3.48
CA ALA A 103 1.52 -3.95 -2.49
C ALA A 103 0.80 -4.56 -1.27
N GLY A 104 1.56 -5.16 -0.34
CA GLY A 104 0.99 -6.00 0.71
C GLY A 104 -0.17 -5.39 1.49
N VAL A 105 -0.03 -4.13 1.90
CA VAL A 105 -1.06 -3.42 2.68
C VAL A 105 -2.26 -3.04 1.82
N GLY A 106 -2.02 -2.43 0.66
CA GLY A 106 -3.09 -2.01 -0.25
C GLY A 106 -3.91 -3.20 -0.74
N GLU A 107 -3.25 -4.33 -1.02
CA GLU A 107 -3.90 -5.53 -1.53
C GLU A 107 -4.70 -6.30 -0.46
N MET A 108 -4.19 -6.36 0.79
CA MET A 108 -4.70 -7.29 1.79
C MET A 108 -5.33 -6.64 3.03
N SER A 109 -5.34 -5.30 3.14
CA SER A 109 -5.94 -4.63 4.29
C SER A 109 -7.20 -3.85 3.92
N THR A 110 -8.36 -4.47 4.12
CA THR A 110 -9.66 -3.82 3.95
C THR A 110 -9.82 -2.61 4.85
N LEU A 111 -9.27 -2.71 6.08
CA LEU A 111 -9.29 -1.65 7.09
C LEU A 111 -8.53 -0.40 6.62
N VAL A 112 -7.31 -0.59 6.10
CA VAL A 112 -6.49 0.53 5.63
C VAL A 112 -7.08 1.16 4.37
N ARG A 113 -7.57 0.36 3.42
CA ARG A 113 -8.24 0.89 2.23
C ARG A 113 -9.44 1.77 2.62
N LYS A 114 -10.36 1.23 3.44
CA LYS A 114 -11.53 1.98 3.92
C LYS A 114 -11.11 3.24 4.69
N GLY A 115 -10.22 3.11 5.69
CA GLY A 115 -9.80 4.24 6.53
C GLY A 115 -9.09 5.35 5.75
N SER A 116 -8.34 4.98 4.70
CA SER A 116 -7.58 5.95 3.91
C SER A 116 -8.43 6.81 2.98
N ILE A 117 -9.62 6.34 2.57
CA ILE A 117 -10.48 7.05 1.62
C ILE A 117 -11.83 7.48 2.19
N SER A 118 -12.21 7.02 3.37
CA SER A 118 -13.41 7.50 4.08
C SER A 118 -13.37 9.03 4.25
N GLY A 119 -14.43 9.73 3.90
CA GLY A 119 -14.51 11.20 3.93
C GLY A 119 -13.93 11.88 2.68
N LEU A 120 -13.61 11.12 1.61
CA LEU A 120 -13.19 11.66 0.31
C LEU A 120 -14.31 11.60 -0.75
N GLU A 121 -15.55 11.39 -0.33
CA GLU A 121 -16.72 11.28 -1.23
C GLU A 121 -16.94 12.58 -2.03
N ASN A 122 -16.62 13.73 -1.46
CA ASN A 122 -16.67 15.03 -2.15
C ASN A 122 -15.62 15.18 -3.27
N PHE A 123 -14.57 14.35 -3.25
CA PHE A 123 -13.62 14.22 -4.37
C PHE A 123 -14.08 13.19 -5.41
N GLY A 124 -15.28 12.63 -5.23
CA GLY A 124 -15.80 11.59 -6.12
C GLY A 124 -15.25 10.18 -5.83
N ILE A 125 -14.51 9.99 -4.73
CA ILE A 125 -13.93 8.71 -4.33
C ILE A 125 -14.91 8.03 -3.38
N LYS A 126 -15.70 7.06 -3.88
CA LYS A 126 -16.71 6.37 -3.10
C LYS A 126 -16.45 4.87 -3.11
N LEU A 127 -16.23 4.31 -1.91
CA LEU A 127 -15.98 2.88 -1.70
C LEU A 127 -17.28 2.10 -1.63
N ASP A 128 -17.31 0.92 -2.25
CA ASP A 128 -18.28 -0.11 -1.92
C ASP A 128 -17.71 -0.97 -0.79
N GLU A 129 -18.34 -0.93 0.38
CA GLU A 129 -17.84 -1.64 1.56
C GLU A 129 -17.85 -3.15 1.37
N HIS A 130 -18.88 -3.71 0.75
CA HIS A 130 -18.97 -5.15 0.49
C HIS A 130 -17.90 -5.61 -0.50
N LYS A 131 -17.73 -4.88 -1.62
CA LYS A 131 -16.65 -5.16 -2.58
C LYS A 131 -15.28 -5.10 -1.90
N ASN A 132 -15.06 -4.12 -1.02
CA ASN A 132 -13.82 -4.00 -0.26
C ASN A 132 -13.59 -5.19 0.69
N GLU A 133 -14.61 -5.63 1.42
CA GLU A 133 -14.51 -6.74 2.37
C GLU A 133 -14.20 -8.07 1.71
N ILE A 134 -14.80 -8.35 0.55
CA ILE A 134 -14.55 -9.59 -0.17
C ILE A 134 -13.21 -9.56 -0.93
N CYS A 135 -12.65 -8.38 -1.22
CA CYS A 135 -11.40 -8.19 -1.95
C CYS A 135 -10.17 -8.51 -1.09
N LEU A 136 -9.93 -9.79 -0.84
CA LEU A 136 -8.78 -10.35 -0.14
C LEU A 136 -8.10 -11.41 -1.01
N CYS A 137 -7.81 -11.04 -2.26
CA CYS A 137 -7.25 -11.93 -3.26
C CYS A 137 -6.16 -11.20 -4.05
N ARG A 138 -5.02 -11.87 -4.28
CA ARG A 138 -3.87 -11.36 -5.04
C ARG A 138 -3.75 -11.99 -6.43
N ASN A 139 -4.82 -12.59 -6.95
CA ASN A 139 -4.77 -13.38 -8.18
C ASN A 139 -5.51 -12.74 -9.37
N ALA A 140 -6.04 -11.53 -9.18
CA ALA A 140 -6.64 -10.70 -10.22
C ALA A 140 -6.61 -9.23 -9.80
N GLU A 141 -6.91 -8.36 -10.73
CA GLU A 141 -7.21 -6.95 -10.51
C GLU A 141 -8.69 -6.81 -10.15
N PHE A 142 -8.98 -6.00 -9.14
CA PHE A 142 -10.34 -5.82 -8.63
C PHE A 142 -10.75 -4.35 -8.62
N GLU A 143 -12.02 -4.09 -8.91
CA GLU A 143 -12.66 -2.80 -8.74
C GLU A 143 -13.56 -2.83 -7.50
N ILE A 144 -13.30 -1.92 -6.56
CA ILE A 144 -14.02 -1.83 -5.28
C ILE A 144 -14.73 -0.49 -5.08
N SER A 145 -14.86 0.30 -6.14
CA SER A 145 -15.68 1.52 -6.12
C SER A 145 -17.17 1.20 -6.07
N SER A 146 -17.97 2.09 -5.46
CA SER A 146 -19.43 2.04 -5.59
C SER A 146 -19.82 2.36 -7.05
N ASP A 147 -20.99 1.89 -7.45
CA ASP A 147 -21.45 2.02 -8.84
C ASP A 147 -21.64 3.49 -9.27
N ASP A 148 -21.96 4.37 -8.31
CA ASP A 148 -22.12 5.80 -8.51
C ASP A 148 -20.81 6.60 -8.30
N SER A 149 -19.68 5.93 -8.12
CA SER A 149 -18.38 6.59 -7.93
C SER A 149 -17.82 7.12 -9.25
N PRO A 150 -17.63 8.44 -9.40
CA PRO A 150 -16.94 9.01 -10.58
C PRO A 150 -15.48 8.58 -10.66
N VAL A 151 -14.81 8.46 -9.50
CA VAL A 151 -13.42 8.01 -9.41
C VAL A 151 -13.41 6.51 -9.14
N LYS A 152 -12.71 5.76 -9.99
CA LYS A 152 -12.59 4.31 -9.81
C LYS A 152 -11.60 3.98 -8.70
N ILE A 153 -11.85 2.88 -7.98
CA ILE A 153 -10.97 2.39 -6.93
C ILE A 153 -10.59 0.96 -7.28
N PHE A 154 -9.30 0.78 -7.57
CA PHE A 154 -8.76 -0.53 -7.93
C PHE A 154 -7.87 -1.10 -6.84
N VAL A 155 -7.84 -2.42 -6.76
CA VAL A 155 -6.85 -3.20 -6.04
C VAL A 155 -6.08 -4.02 -7.06
N ILE A 156 -4.80 -3.68 -7.26
CA ILE A 156 -3.96 -4.28 -8.28
C ILE A 156 -2.76 -4.96 -7.61
N PRO A 157 -2.62 -6.30 -7.74
CA PRO A 157 -1.49 -7.02 -7.16
C PRO A 157 -0.17 -6.67 -7.86
N THR A 158 0.86 -6.44 -7.07
CA THR A 158 2.25 -6.33 -7.56
C THR A 158 2.88 -7.70 -7.80
N ASP A 159 3.93 -7.74 -8.61
CA ASP A 159 4.77 -8.91 -8.84
C ASP A 159 6.26 -8.52 -8.79
N GLU A 160 6.67 -8.03 -7.62
CA GLU A 160 8.04 -7.55 -7.38
C GLU A 160 9.06 -8.68 -7.54
N GLU A 161 8.68 -9.92 -7.19
CA GLU A 161 9.54 -11.11 -7.32
C GLU A 161 9.86 -11.40 -8.78
N LEU A 162 8.92 -11.20 -9.69
CA LEU A 162 9.14 -11.35 -11.12
C LEU A 162 10.16 -10.34 -11.63
N VAL A 163 9.98 -9.05 -11.29
CA VAL A 163 10.90 -7.97 -11.67
C VAL A 163 12.32 -8.27 -11.20
N ILE A 164 12.48 -8.59 -9.90
CA ILE A 164 13.80 -8.93 -9.33
C ILE A 164 14.43 -10.15 -10.05
N THR A 165 13.62 -11.14 -10.37
CA THR A 165 14.10 -12.34 -11.06
C THR A 165 14.56 -12.04 -12.47
N GLU A 166 13.79 -11.26 -13.23
CA GLU A 166 14.14 -10.87 -14.60
C GLU A 166 15.39 -9.99 -14.63
N ASP A 167 15.49 -9.01 -13.73
CA ASP A 167 16.68 -8.16 -13.56
C ASP A 167 17.92 -9.02 -13.26
N ALA A 168 17.82 -9.94 -12.30
CA ALA A 168 18.94 -10.79 -11.92
C ALA A 168 19.41 -11.68 -13.09
N VAL A 169 18.48 -12.29 -13.81
CA VAL A 169 18.80 -13.12 -14.97
C VAL A 169 19.44 -12.30 -16.10
N ALA A 170 18.89 -11.11 -16.37
CA ALA A 170 19.42 -10.21 -17.39
C ALA A 170 20.83 -9.71 -17.04
N LEU A 171 21.09 -9.38 -15.78
CA LEU A 171 22.42 -9.01 -15.29
C LEU A 171 23.42 -10.16 -15.46
N MET A 172 23.03 -11.39 -15.10
CA MET A 172 23.89 -12.57 -15.25
C MET A 172 24.26 -12.87 -16.73
N ASN A 173 23.31 -12.58 -17.63
CA ASN A 173 23.49 -12.81 -19.07
C ASN A 173 24.11 -11.63 -19.81
N GLY A 174 24.36 -10.50 -19.11
CA GLY A 174 24.87 -9.26 -19.71
C GLY A 174 23.90 -8.56 -20.67
N SER A 175 22.61 -8.87 -20.56
CA SER A 175 21.55 -8.29 -21.39
C SER A 175 20.75 -7.17 -20.69
N TYR A 176 21.01 -6.91 -19.40
CA TYR A 176 20.37 -5.82 -18.69
C TYR A 176 20.91 -4.46 -19.14
N ASP A 177 20.01 -3.55 -19.40
CA ASP A 177 20.30 -2.13 -19.56
C ASP A 177 19.81 -1.38 -18.31
N ILE A 178 19.47 -0.12 -18.41
CA ILE A 178 18.78 0.62 -17.34
C ILE A 178 17.30 0.20 -17.29
N HIS A 179 16.71 0.30 -16.12
CA HIS A 179 15.32 -0.10 -15.87
C HIS A 179 14.31 0.48 -16.88
N THR A 180 14.52 1.70 -17.36
CA THR A 180 13.62 2.36 -18.33
C THR A 180 13.73 1.79 -19.75
N ASN A 181 14.78 1.06 -20.06
CA ASN A 181 15.03 0.49 -21.41
C ASN A 181 14.85 -1.02 -21.45
N PHE A 182 14.86 -1.68 -20.28
CA PHE A 182 14.68 -3.12 -20.19
C PHE A 182 13.21 -3.50 -20.41
N HIS A 183 12.96 -4.45 -21.30
CA HIS A 183 11.63 -4.98 -21.57
C HIS A 183 11.34 -6.18 -20.69
N TYR A 184 10.36 -6.01 -19.81
CA TYR A 184 9.88 -7.08 -18.93
C TYR A 184 8.85 -7.96 -19.63
N SER A 185 8.80 -9.23 -19.25
CA SER A 185 7.88 -10.20 -19.83
C SER A 185 6.40 -9.77 -19.71
N PHE A 186 6.05 -9.07 -18.65
CA PHE A 186 4.67 -8.59 -18.41
C PHE A 186 4.25 -7.41 -19.30
N GLU A 187 5.19 -6.79 -20.03
CA GLU A 187 4.88 -5.75 -21.01
C GLU A 187 4.30 -6.34 -22.30
N ASP A 188 4.52 -7.64 -22.54
CA ASP A 188 3.91 -8.32 -23.67
C ASP A 188 2.39 -8.45 -23.46
N PRO A 189 1.56 -7.93 -24.41
CA PRO A 189 0.10 -8.05 -24.30
C PRO A 189 -0.44 -9.48 -24.18
N SER A 190 0.35 -10.46 -24.58
CA SER A 190 0.01 -11.90 -24.45
C SER A 190 0.42 -12.51 -23.12
N TYR A 191 1.15 -11.77 -22.27
CA TYR A 191 1.63 -12.27 -20.99
C TYR A 191 0.49 -12.70 -20.08
N VAL A 192 0.62 -13.89 -19.51
CA VAL A 192 -0.31 -14.41 -18.51
C VAL A 192 0.49 -14.99 -17.35
N ASN A 193 0.32 -14.44 -16.16
CA ASN A 193 0.85 -15.05 -14.95
C ASN A 193 0.06 -16.34 -14.64
N LYS A 194 0.64 -17.48 -15.05
CA LYS A 194 0.01 -18.81 -14.91
C LYS A 194 -0.26 -19.20 -13.44
N ALA A 195 0.56 -18.72 -12.51
CA ALA A 195 0.37 -19.00 -11.09
C ALA A 195 -0.86 -18.26 -10.54
N ARG A 196 -1.02 -16.98 -10.88
CA ARG A 196 -2.20 -16.18 -10.53
C ARG A 196 -3.47 -16.74 -11.18
N ALA A 197 -3.40 -17.09 -12.46
CA ALA A 197 -4.55 -17.66 -13.16
C ALA A 197 -5.06 -18.94 -12.46
N ARG A 198 -4.16 -19.85 -12.08
CA ARG A 198 -4.52 -21.06 -11.31
C ARG A 198 -5.02 -20.74 -9.90
N GLY A 199 -4.41 -19.75 -9.24
CA GLY A 199 -4.83 -19.27 -7.92
C GLY A 199 -6.22 -18.66 -7.96
N LEU A 200 -6.54 -17.89 -8.99
CA LEU A 200 -7.85 -17.27 -9.16
C LEU A 200 -8.98 -18.31 -9.25
N VAL A 201 -8.78 -19.38 -10.01
CA VAL A 201 -9.78 -20.47 -10.10
C VAL A 201 -10.13 -21.00 -8.70
N LYS A 202 -9.11 -21.31 -7.90
CA LYS A 202 -9.29 -21.77 -6.52
C LYS A 202 -9.97 -20.74 -5.61
N ASN A 203 -9.69 -19.45 -5.83
CA ASN A 203 -10.35 -18.40 -5.07
C ASN A 203 -11.83 -18.26 -5.46
N LEU A 204 -12.16 -18.37 -6.74
CA LEU A 204 -13.54 -18.31 -7.24
C LEU A 204 -14.37 -19.52 -6.81
N GLU A 205 -13.77 -20.71 -6.65
CA GLU A 205 -14.43 -21.87 -6.06
C GLU A 205 -14.84 -21.63 -4.60
N LYS A 206 -13.98 -20.95 -3.82
CA LYS A 206 -14.22 -20.63 -2.40
C LYS A 206 -15.13 -19.42 -2.20
N LYS A 207 -15.01 -18.41 -3.06
CA LYS A 207 -15.75 -17.14 -3.03
C LYS A 207 -16.19 -16.77 -4.45
N PRO A 208 -17.31 -17.33 -4.94
CA PRO A 208 -17.80 -17.05 -6.30
C PRO A 208 -18.11 -15.58 -6.57
N GLU A 209 -18.47 -14.83 -5.54
CA GLU A 209 -18.79 -13.40 -5.60
C GLU A 209 -17.61 -12.53 -6.07
N LEU A 210 -16.36 -12.98 -5.88
CA LEU A 210 -15.18 -12.29 -6.40
C LEU A 210 -15.24 -12.04 -7.91
N LYS A 211 -15.97 -12.88 -8.65
CA LYS A 211 -16.17 -12.72 -10.10
C LYS A 211 -16.80 -11.37 -10.45
N ASN A 212 -17.65 -10.85 -9.57
CA ASN A 212 -18.41 -9.61 -9.81
C ASN A 212 -17.57 -8.35 -9.66
N ILE A 213 -16.38 -8.45 -9.05
CA ILE A 213 -15.49 -7.32 -8.79
C ILE A 213 -14.18 -7.39 -9.58
N ILE A 214 -13.99 -8.40 -10.45
CA ILE A 214 -12.80 -8.44 -11.32
C ILE A 214 -12.88 -7.28 -12.30
N ALA A 215 -11.84 -6.41 -12.25
CA ALA A 215 -11.80 -5.18 -13.01
C ALA A 215 -11.51 -5.40 -14.51
N LEU A 216 -10.68 -6.39 -14.83
CA LEU A 216 -10.28 -6.68 -16.20
C LEU A 216 -10.85 -8.03 -16.64
N PRO A 217 -11.41 -8.12 -17.85
CA PRO A 217 -11.84 -9.40 -18.40
C PRO A 217 -10.63 -10.34 -18.51
N LYS A 218 -10.86 -11.61 -18.25
CA LYS A 218 -9.84 -12.65 -18.52
C LYS A 218 -9.53 -12.60 -20.03
N LYS A 219 -8.26 -12.42 -20.36
CA LYS A 219 -7.77 -12.67 -21.72
C LYS A 219 -7.72 -14.16 -21.98
#